data_e5ed93475946aec078aa314e2175c6a9
#
_entry.id   e5ed93475946aec078aa314e2175c6a9
#
_cell.length_a   1.000
_cell.length_b   1.000
_cell.length_c   1.000
_cell.angle_alpha   90.00
_cell.angle_beta   90.00
_cell.angle_gamma   90.00
#
_symmetry.space_group_name_H-M   'P 1'
#
loop_
_entity.id
_entity.type
_entity.pdbx_description
1 polymer ?
#
loop_
_entity_poly.entity_id
_entity_poly.type
_entity_poly.pdbx_seq_one_letter_code
_entity_poly.pdbx_strand_id
1 'polypeptide(L)' 'LLKSMPEISLRIIEQIRTHGSLSITEAESLLKINKFTLRDHFKRLTAEGHLLKTGNGRATRYILKI' A
#
# COMPACT_ATOMS: atom_id res chain seq x y z
N LEU A 1 3.67 12.73 -14.33
CA LEU A 1 2.40 13.18 -13.80
C LEU A 1 1.66 12.03 -13.13
N LEU A 2 0.60 12.38 -12.44
CA LEU A 2 -0.17 11.40 -11.69
C LEU A 2 -0.73 10.29 -12.57
N LYS A 3 -0.97 10.57 -13.81
CA LYS A 3 -1.50 9.59 -14.73
C LYS A 3 -0.61 8.37 -14.90
N SER A 4 0.64 8.48 -14.50
CA SER A 4 1.55 7.34 -14.62
C SER A 4 1.38 6.34 -13.48
N MET A 5 0.59 6.69 -12.46
CA MET A 5 0.38 5.81 -11.33
C MET A 5 -0.83 4.90 -11.58
N PRO A 6 -0.66 3.58 -11.43
CA PRO A 6 -1.79 2.65 -11.62
C PRO A 6 -2.93 2.93 -10.66
N GLU A 7 -4.13 2.63 -11.07
CA GLU A 7 -5.31 2.84 -10.24
C GLU A 7 -5.23 2.09 -8.92
N ILE A 8 -4.68 0.87 -8.96
CA ILE A 8 -4.53 0.08 -7.74
C ILE A 8 -3.65 0.80 -6.73
N SER A 9 -2.57 1.42 -7.20
CA SER A 9 -1.68 2.17 -6.32
C SER A 9 -2.41 3.35 -5.69
N LEU A 10 -3.24 4.04 -6.47
CA LEU A 10 -4.01 5.16 -5.95
C LEU A 10 -4.99 4.69 -4.87
N ARG A 11 -5.63 3.55 -5.08
CA ARG A 11 -6.55 3.00 -4.09
C ARG A 11 -5.83 2.64 -2.80
N ILE A 12 -4.64 2.08 -2.91
CA ILE A 12 -3.84 1.74 -1.74
C ILE A 12 -3.51 3.01 -0.94
N ILE A 13 -3.06 4.04 -1.63
CA ILE A 13 -2.71 5.30 -0.97
C ILE A 13 -3.92 5.90 -0.29
N GLU A 14 -5.07 5.84 -0.95
CA GLU A 14 -6.29 6.37 -0.38
C GLU A 14 -6.68 5.66 0.91
N GLN A 15 -6.58 4.33 0.92
CA GLN A 15 -6.91 3.55 2.10
C GLN A 15 -5.96 3.84 3.25
N ILE A 16 -4.68 4.00 2.93
CA ILE A 16 -3.71 4.32 3.97
C ILE A 16 -3.99 5.70 4.54
N ARG A 17 -4.35 6.65 3.69
CA ARG A 17 -4.68 7.99 4.14
C ARG A 17 -5.87 7.97 5.09
N THR A 18 -6.88 7.17 4.75
CA THR A 18 -8.09 7.07 5.57
C THR A 18 -7.84 6.40 6.89
N HIS A 19 -7.07 5.32 6.89
CA HIS A 19 -6.89 4.49 8.08
C HIS A 19 -5.61 4.76 8.85
N GLY A 20 -4.70 5.53 8.28
CA GLY A 20 -3.42 5.83 8.91
C GLY A 20 -2.33 4.84 8.57
N SER A 21 -2.66 3.57 8.51
CA SER A 21 -1.73 2.52 8.12
C SER A 21 -2.51 1.37 7.53
N LEU A 22 -1.81 0.49 6.81
CA LEU A 22 -2.47 -0.62 6.15
C LEU A 22 -1.50 -1.77 6.00
N SER A 23 -1.95 -2.98 6.31
CA SER A 23 -1.18 -4.17 6.04
C SER A 23 -1.66 -4.74 4.71
N ILE A 24 -0.86 -5.64 4.13
CA ILE A 24 -1.25 -6.28 2.86
C ILE A 24 -2.52 -7.09 3.05
N THR A 25 -2.65 -7.77 4.20
CA THR A 25 -3.85 -8.57 4.49
C THR A 25 -5.09 -7.68 4.54
N GLU A 26 -4.97 -6.53 5.19
CA GLU A 26 -6.09 -5.60 5.26
C GLU A 26 -6.44 -5.04 3.87
N ALA A 27 -5.42 -4.74 3.09
CA ALA A 27 -5.63 -4.24 1.74
C ALA A 27 -6.34 -5.28 0.88
N GLU A 28 -5.95 -6.54 1.02
CA GLU A 28 -6.58 -7.61 0.27
C GLU A 28 -8.08 -7.65 0.56
N SER A 29 -8.42 -7.54 1.82
CA SER A 29 -9.80 -7.58 2.27
C SER A 29 -10.58 -6.37 1.79
N LEU A 30 -9.99 -5.19 1.94
CA LEU A 30 -10.67 -3.94 1.60
C LEU A 30 -10.82 -3.72 0.10
N LEU A 31 -9.78 -4.05 -0.65
CA LEU A 31 -9.76 -3.78 -2.07
C LEU A 31 -10.17 -4.98 -2.91
N LYS A 32 -10.24 -6.15 -2.28
CA LYS A 32 -10.60 -7.40 -2.95
C LYS A 32 -9.68 -7.68 -4.13
N ILE A 33 -8.41 -7.46 -3.89
CA ILE A 33 -7.36 -7.68 -4.87
C ILE A 33 -6.42 -8.74 -4.31
N ASN A 34 -5.96 -9.64 -5.18
CA ASN A 34 -5.05 -10.72 -4.80
C ASN A 34 -3.82 -10.16 -4.08
N LYS A 35 -3.41 -10.81 -2.99
CA LYS A 35 -2.31 -10.30 -2.20
C LYS A 35 -0.98 -10.28 -2.94
N PHE A 36 -0.79 -11.15 -3.92
CA PHE A 36 0.44 -11.14 -4.70
C PHE A 36 0.53 -9.86 -5.55
N THR A 37 -0.60 -9.47 -6.11
CA THR A 37 -0.69 -8.22 -6.86
C THR A 37 -0.46 -7.03 -5.93
N LEU A 38 -1.10 -7.05 -4.76
CA LEU A 38 -0.95 -5.96 -3.80
C LEU A 38 0.49 -5.85 -3.30
N ARG A 39 1.12 -7.00 -3.02
CA ARG A 39 2.49 -6.99 -2.53
C ARG A 39 3.40 -6.31 -3.55
N ASP A 40 3.19 -6.57 -4.82
CA ASP A 40 3.97 -5.96 -5.88
C ASP A 40 3.80 -4.44 -5.90
N HIS A 41 2.56 -3.99 -5.78
CA HIS A 41 2.26 -2.56 -5.74
C HIS A 41 2.82 -1.88 -4.49
N PHE A 42 2.69 -2.54 -3.34
CA PHE A 42 3.24 -2.00 -2.10
C PHE A 42 4.74 -1.85 -2.20
N LYS A 43 5.40 -2.86 -2.75
CA LYS A 43 6.84 -2.84 -2.91
C LYS A 43 7.27 -1.68 -3.81
N ARG A 44 6.55 -1.50 -4.90
CA ARG A 44 6.85 -0.43 -5.84
C ARG A 44 6.65 0.94 -5.20
N LEU A 45 5.53 1.11 -4.52
CA LEU A 45 5.25 2.39 -3.88
C LEU A 45 6.28 2.72 -2.80
N THR A 46 6.73 1.71 -2.07
CA THR A 46 7.76 1.90 -1.06
C THR A 46 9.08 2.29 -1.72
N ALA A 47 9.44 1.63 -2.81
CA ALA A 47 10.67 1.93 -3.51
C ALA A 47 10.65 3.33 -4.11
N GLU A 48 9.49 3.80 -4.53
CA GLU A 48 9.36 5.13 -5.12
C GLU A 48 9.24 6.23 -4.07
N GLY A 49 9.20 5.85 -2.79
CA GLY A 49 9.18 6.84 -1.73
C GLY A 49 7.79 7.33 -1.33
N HIS A 50 6.75 6.66 -1.79
CA HIS A 50 5.39 7.04 -1.42
C HIS A 50 4.95 6.45 -0.10
N LEU A 51 5.49 5.29 0.25
CA LEU A 51 5.13 4.58 1.47
C LEU A 51 6.35 4.26 2.30
N LEU A 52 6.12 4.11 3.60
CA LEU A 52 7.13 3.61 4.53
C LEU A 52 6.63 2.31 5.12
N LYS A 53 7.52 1.34 5.17
CA LYS A 53 7.21 0.04 5.76
C LYS A 53 7.55 0.11 7.24
N THR A 54 6.61 -0.26 8.10
CA THR A 54 6.82 -0.29 9.54
C THR A 54 6.57 -1.68 10.07
N GLY A 55 7.19 -2.00 11.22
CA GLY A 55 7.02 -3.30 11.84
C GLY A 55 7.82 -4.38 11.16
N ASN A 56 7.70 -5.59 11.68
CA ASN A 56 8.41 -6.75 11.18
C ASN A 56 7.47 -7.94 11.04
N GLY A 57 7.76 -8.80 10.06
CA GLY A 57 7.02 -10.03 9.91
C GLY A 57 5.52 -9.81 9.87
N ARG A 58 4.82 -10.45 10.80
CA ARG A 58 3.35 -10.37 10.80
C ARG A 58 2.82 -9.00 11.18
N ALA A 59 3.65 -8.19 11.80
CA ALA A 59 3.25 -6.85 12.22
C ALA A 59 3.59 -5.80 11.17
N THR A 60 4.00 -6.21 9.99
CA THR A 60 4.35 -5.27 8.93
C THR A 60 3.14 -4.47 8.48
N ARG A 61 3.28 -3.16 8.50
CA ARG A 61 2.25 -2.25 8.01
C ARG A 61 2.92 -1.18 7.19
N TYR A 62 2.11 -0.48 6.43
CA TYR A 62 2.62 0.58 5.56
C TYR A 62 1.91 1.88 5.89
N ILE A 63 2.67 2.96 5.91
CA ILE A 63 2.13 4.29 6.14
C ILE A 63 2.58 5.21 5.02
N LEU A 64 1.91 6.33 4.88
CA LEU A 64 2.31 7.32 3.89
C LEU A 64 3.58 8.00 4.34
N LYS A 65 4.48 8.19 3.40
CA LYS A 65 5.69 8.96 3.66
C LYS A 65 5.40 10.41 3.35
N ILE A 66 5.59 11.24 4.32
CA ILE A 66 5.33 12.67 4.17
C ILE A 66 6.62 13.44 4.00
#